data_9da4a7fc32981527478423edd16dfb5c
#
_entry.id   9da4a7fc32981527478423edd16dfb5c
#
_cell.length_a   1.000
_cell.length_b   1.000
_cell.length_c   1.000
_cell.angle_alpha   90.00
_cell.angle_beta   90.00
_cell.angle_gamma   90.00
#
_symmetry.space_group_name_H-M   'P 1'
#
loop_
_entity.id
_entity.type
_entity.pdbx_description
1 polymer ?
#
loop_
_entity_poly.entity_id
_entity_poly.type
_entity_poly.pdbx_seq_one_letter_code
_entity_poly.pdbx_strand_id
1 'polypeptide(L)'
;HWFADFDEAVVVAKQEGKDLFVDFTGSDWCGWCIKLHEEVFQHDEFLTPAQKDFVLVALDFPNSEEVKAKVPNPERNDELQEKYGIRGFPTCLLMNTDGVVFGRMGYQEGGPEKYVADMREATTKGKQLLVELERLQADYDVAKDKGPVLGRAIAMLADMGSESPGISIVAGMATDALALDPENRAGLKLSA
;
A
#
# COMPACT_ATOMS: atom_id res chain seq x y z
N HIS A 1 4.92 6.62 18.97
CA HIS A 1 6.09 7.17 18.27
C HIS A 1 5.92 7.02 16.77
N TRP A 2 6.24 8.08 16.01
CA TRP A 2 6.27 8.11 14.56
C TRP A 2 7.72 8.23 14.10
N PHE A 3 8.11 7.40 13.14
CA PHE A 3 9.39 7.52 12.45
C PHE A 3 9.26 8.52 11.29
N ALA A 4 10.32 9.30 11.06
CA ALA A 4 10.41 10.20 9.92
C ALA A 4 11.33 9.64 8.79
N ASP A 5 12.09 8.58 9.08
CA ASP A 5 12.92 7.87 8.12
C ASP A 5 12.34 6.47 7.87
N PHE A 6 12.09 6.18 6.60
CA PHE A 6 11.48 4.90 6.19
C PHE A 6 12.40 3.71 6.45
N ASP A 7 13.67 3.84 6.11
CA ASP A 7 14.60 2.72 6.16
C ASP A 7 14.93 2.36 7.63
N GLU A 8 15.00 3.36 8.53
CA GLU A 8 15.08 3.15 9.98
C GLU A 8 13.84 2.40 10.51
N ALA A 9 12.66 2.83 10.09
CA ALA A 9 11.40 2.19 10.49
C ALA A 9 11.31 0.74 10.03
N VAL A 10 11.78 0.42 8.81
CA VAL A 10 11.85 -0.97 8.30
C VAL A 10 12.73 -1.84 9.19
N VAL A 11 13.87 -1.33 9.66
CA VAL A 11 14.75 -2.08 10.57
C VAL A 11 14.03 -2.41 11.86
N VAL A 12 13.36 -1.41 12.47
CA VAL A 12 12.60 -1.61 13.71
C VAL A 12 11.43 -2.58 13.50
N ALA A 13 10.69 -2.42 12.41
CA ALA A 13 9.56 -3.30 12.09
C ALA A 13 9.99 -4.77 11.95
N LYS A 14 11.12 -5.04 11.29
CA LYS A 14 11.71 -6.38 11.21
C LYS A 14 12.08 -6.94 12.57
N GLN A 15 12.67 -6.12 13.44
CA GLN A 15 13.06 -6.55 14.80
C GLN A 15 11.85 -6.86 15.68
N GLU A 16 10.78 -6.09 15.53
CA GLU A 16 9.56 -6.23 16.34
C GLU A 16 8.54 -7.22 15.73
N GLY A 17 8.78 -7.71 14.51
CA GLY A 17 7.84 -8.58 13.79
C GLY A 17 6.53 -7.89 13.42
N LYS A 18 6.59 -6.59 13.14
CA LYS A 18 5.44 -5.74 12.80
C LYS A 18 5.45 -5.36 11.32
N ASP A 19 4.27 -4.97 10.83
CA ASP A 19 4.13 -4.31 9.54
C ASP A 19 4.40 -2.79 9.65
N LEU A 20 4.33 -2.09 8.53
CA LEU A 20 4.51 -0.64 8.43
C LEU A 20 3.17 0.03 8.10
N PHE A 21 2.86 1.10 8.82
CA PHE A 21 1.84 2.08 8.46
C PHE A 21 2.57 3.35 8.01
N VAL A 22 2.52 3.67 6.71
CA VAL A 22 3.29 4.75 6.11
C VAL A 22 2.37 5.85 5.63
N ASP A 23 2.39 7.01 6.31
CA ASP A 23 1.65 8.21 5.94
C ASP A 23 2.50 9.10 5.05
N PHE A 24 2.07 9.29 3.81
CA PHE A 24 2.59 10.31 2.91
C PHE A 24 1.80 11.59 3.14
N THR A 25 2.46 12.63 3.65
CA THR A 25 1.81 13.80 4.21
C THR A 25 2.45 15.11 3.75
N GLY A 26 1.75 16.22 3.91
CA GLY A 26 2.25 17.58 3.70
C GLY A 26 1.90 18.44 4.89
N SER A 27 2.76 18.42 5.91
CA SER A 27 2.46 18.92 7.26
C SER A 27 2.14 20.40 7.33
N ASP A 28 2.65 21.23 6.40
CA ASP A 28 2.52 22.70 6.43
C ASP A 28 1.58 23.29 5.36
N TRP A 29 0.99 22.45 4.51
CA TRP A 29 0.13 22.93 3.41
C TRP A 29 -1.10 22.06 3.12
N CYS A 30 -1.04 20.75 3.41
CA CYS A 30 -2.11 19.83 3.09
C CYS A 30 -3.22 19.86 4.17
N GLY A 31 -4.30 20.59 3.92
CA GLY A 31 -5.40 20.72 4.90
C GLY A 31 -5.99 19.40 5.36
N TRP A 32 -6.14 18.40 4.46
CA TRP A 32 -6.65 17.07 4.82
C TRP A 32 -5.64 16.26 5.64
N CYS A 33 -4.33 16.46 5.42
CA CYS A 33 -3.28 15.82 6.22
C CYS A 33 -3.28 16.37 7.65
N ILE A 34 -3.36 17.70 7.80
CA ILE A 34 -3.46 18.38 9.09
C ILE A 34 -4.70 17.88 9.82
N LYS A 35 -5.85 17.84 9.14
CA LYS A 35 -7.10 17.36 9.71
C LYS A 35 -7.02 15.89 10.16
N LEU A 36 -6.42 15.01 9.35
CA LEU A 36 -6.21 13.61 9.70
C LEU A 36 -5.31 13.46 10.94
N HIS A 37 -4.26 14.25 11.01
CA HIS A 37 -3.38 14.27 12.18
C HIS A 37 -4.14 14.73 13.45
N GLU A 38 -4.88 15.83 13.34
CA GLU A 38 -5.64 16.40 14.47
C GLU A 38 -6.79 15.53 14.95
N GLU A 39 -7.52 14.91 14.02
CA GLU A 39 -8.72 14.12 14.36
C GLU A 39 -8.40 12.64 14.67
N VAL A 40 -7.25 12.11 14.23
CA VAL A 40 -6.95 10.68 14.34
C VAL A 40 -5.56 10.43 14.93
N PHE A 41 -4.49 10.89 14.28
CA PHE A 41 -3.14 10.35 14.51
C PHE A 41 -2.48 10.81 15.81
N GLN A 42 -2.94 11.90 16.42
CA GLN A 42 -2.45 12.38 17.72
C GLN A 42 -3.17 11.73 18.93
N HIS A 43 -4.24 10.96 18.70
CA HIS A 43 -5.06 10.38 19.75
C HIS A 43 -4.58 8.99 20.18
N ASP A 44 -4.62 8.72 21.48
CA ASP A 44 -4.23 7.42 22.04
C ASP A 44 -5.15 6.28 21.56
N GLU A 45 -6.39 6.58 21.20
CA GLU A 45 -7.36 5.66 20.63
C GLU A 45 -6.92 5.13 19.26
N PHE A 46 -6.09 5.87 18.52
CA PHE A 46 -5.41 5.40 17.31
C PHE A 46 -4.02 4.83 17.65
N LEU A 47 -3.19 5.59 18.37
CA LEU A 47 -1.78 5.24 18.59
C LEU A 47 -1.62 3.90 19.30
N THR A 48 -2.37 3.66 20.36
CA THR A 48 -2.25 2.43 21.16
C THR A 48 -2.55 1.17 20.37
N PRO A 49 -3.69 1.05 19.65
CA PRO A 49 -3.97 -0.14 18.85
C PRO A 49 -3.11 -0.24 17.58
N ALA A 50 -2.77 0.88 16.92
CA ALA A 50 -1.96 0.86 15.71
C ALA A 50 -0.53 0.37 15.99
N GLN A 51 0.11 0.86 17.06
CA GLN A 51 1.47 0.48 17.43
C GLN A 51 1.62 -0.98 17.90
N LYS A 52 0.52 -1.71 18.14
CA LYS A 52 0.61 -3.16 18.43
C LYS A 52 1.02 -3.94 17.19
N ASP A 53 0.47 -3.55 16.03
CA ASP A 53 0.58 -4.31 14.80
C ASP A 53 1.51 -3.65 13.78
N PHE A 54 1.76 -2.33 13.93
CA PHE A 54 2.49 -1.50 12.98
C PHE A 54 3.59 -0.66 13.63
N VAL A 55 4.67 -0.43 12.89
CA VAL A 55 5.56 0.69 13.07
C VAL A 55 5.02 1.85 12.23
N LEU A 56 4.83 3.02 12.87
CA LEU A 56 4.22 4.19 12.25
C LEU A 56 5.30 5.07 11.62
N VAL A 57 5.12 5.43 10.36
CA VAL A 57 6.05 6.24 9.56
C VAL A 57 5.30 7.43 8.97
N ALA A 58 5.85 8.64 9.12
CA ALA A 58 5.34 9.86 8.48
C ALA A 58 6.41 10.40 7.51
N LEU A 59 6.13 10.28 6.22
CA LEU A 59 6.97 10.83 5.15
C LEU A 59 6.41 12.18 4.76
N ASP A 60 7.07 13.24 5.22
CA ASP A 60 6.61 14.60 5.03
C ASP A 60 7.17 15.23 3.74
N PHE A 61 6.32 15.95 3.03
CA PHE A 61 6.59 16.69 1.80
C PHE A 61 6.23 18.17 1.97
N PRO A 62 6.95 18.89 2.83
CA PRO A 62 6.60 20.26 3.19
C PRO A 62 6.95 21.27 2.09
N ASN A 63 6.26 22.42 2.12
CA ASN A 63 6.54 23.53 1.22
C ASN A 63 7.57 24.51 1.78
N SER A 64 7.53 24.75 3.10
CA SER A 64 8.44 25.73 3.72
C SER A 64 9.86 25.19 3.88
N GLU A 65 10.85 26.04 3.60
CA GLU A 65 12.27 25.66 3.74
C GLU A 65 12.65 25.30 5.18
N GLU A 66 12.01 25.91 6.15
CA GLU A 66 12.24 25.61 7.57
C GLU A 66 11.83 24.17 7.92
N VAL A 67 10.69 23.71 7.38
CA VAL A 67 10.19 22.34 7.63
C VAL A 67 10.96 21.33 6.77
N LYS A 68 11.28 21.64 5.53
CA LYS A 68 12.15 20.81 4.66
C LYS A 68 13.49 20.47 5.32
N ALA A 69 14.11 21.45 5.97
CA ALA A 69 15.37 21.24 6.68
C ALA A 69 15.28 20.22 7.85
N LYS A 70 14.08 19.87 8.30
CA LYS A 70 13.82 18.90 9.36
C LYS A 70 13.49 17.49 8.85
N VAL A 71 13.24 17.34 7.54
CA VAL A 71 13.00 16.03 6.93
C VAL A 71 14.33 15.29 6.82
N PRO A 72 14.49 14.11 7.43
CA PRO A 72 15.79 13.46 7.53
C PRO A 72 16.31 12.95 6.18
N ASN A 73 15.43 12.52 5.28
CA ASN A 73 15.81 11.87 4.03
C ASN A 73 14.82 12.21 2.91
N PRO A 74 14.78 13.48 2.44
CA PRO A 74 13.78 13.94 1.48
C PRO A 74 13.90 13.24 0.12
N GLU A 75 15.11 12.96 -0.36
CA GLU A 75 15.31 12.25 -1.63
C GLU A 75 14.72 10.84 -1.58
N ARG A 76 14.86 10.16 -0.43
CA ARG A 76 14.26 8.85 -0.20
C ARG A 76 12.74 8.91 -0.18
N ASN A 77 12.17 9.97 0.38
CA ASN A 77 10.73 10.20 0.35
C ASN A 77 10.22 10.33 -1.09
N ASP A 78 10.93 11.09 -1.94
CA ASP A 78 10.59 11.28 -3.36
C ASP A 78 10.65 9.94 -4.13
N GLU A 79 11.70 9.12 -3.92
CA GLU A 79 11.80 7.77 -4.50
C GLU A 79 10.61 6.88 -4.10
N LEU A 80 10.23 6.91 -2.81
CA LEU A 80 9.10 6.13 -2.32
C LEU A 80 7.77 6.64 -2.85
N GLN A 81 7.60 7.96 -2.99
CA GLN A 81 6.44 8.57 -3.62
C GLN A 81 6.26 8.06 -5.04
N GLU A 82 7.32 8.06 -5.84
CA GLU A 82 7.31 7.56 -7.22
C GLU A 82 7.05 6.05 -7.25
N LYS A 83 7.81 5.28 -6.45
CA LYS A 83 7.71 3.81 -6.38
C LYS A 83 6.28 3.34 -6.09
N TYR A 84 5.59 4.00 -5.16
CA TYR A 84 4.25 3.61 -4.75
C TYR A 84 3.13 4.39 -5.47
N GLY A 85 3.49 5.20 -6.45
CA GLY A 85 2.53 5.94 -7.28
C GLY A 85 1.65 6.88 -6.46
N ILE A 86 2.22 7.60 -5.48
CA ILE A 86 1.48 8.52 -4.63
C ILE A 86 1.19 9.80 -5.40
N ARG A 87 -0.10 10.05 -5.69
CA ARG A 87 -0.55 11.19 -6.50
C ARG A 87 -1.31 12.26 -5.72
N GLY A 88 -1.55 12.01 -4.44
CA GLY A 88 -2.30 12.92 -3.57
C GLY A 88 -2.05 12.64 -2.10
N PHE A 89 -2.39 13.62 -1.27
CA PHE A 89 -2.15 13.60 0.17
C PHE A 89 -3.44 13.87 0.95
N PRO A 90 -3.65 13.26 2.14
CA PRO A 90 -2.82 12.19 2.68
C PRO A 90 -3.03 10.88 1.93
N THR A 91 -1.98 10.09 1.82
CA THR A 91 -2.07 8.68 1.42
C THR A 91 -1.35 7.83 2.46
N CYS A 92 -2.06 6.90 3.07
CA CYS A 92 -1.51 5.98 4.05
C CYS A 92 -1.43 4.58 3.45
N LEU A 93 -0.25 3.97 3.47
CA LEU A 93 -0.02 2.62 3.00
C LEU A 93 0.14 1.66 4.18
N LEU A 94 -0.51 0.51 4.08
CA LEU A 94 -0.29 -0.65 4.94
C LEU A 94 0.59 -1.62 4.16
N MET A 95 1.79 -1.94 4.67
CA MET A 95 2.74 -2.77 3.95
C MET A 95 3.56 -3.65 4.89
N ASN A 96 4.09 -4.74 4.34
CA ASN A 96 5.07 -5.55 5.06
C ASN A 96 6.48 -4.94 4.98
N THR A 97 7.42 -5.55 5.70
CA THR A 97 8.82 -5.09 5.77
C THR A 97 9.61 -5.30 4.47
N ASP A 98 9.05 -6.00 3.48
CA ASP A 98 9.65 -6.16 2.15
C ASP A 98 9.10 -5.12 1.17
N GLY A 99 8.24 -4.22 1.66
CA GLY A 99 7.65 -3.14 0.88
C GLY A 99 6.47 -3.58 0.00
N VAL A 100 5.87 -4.74 0.29
CA VAL A 100 4.64 -5.19 -0.38
C VAL A 100 3.45 -4.53 0.29
N VAL A 101 2.75 -3.69 -0.47
CA VAL A 101 1.56 -2.98 0.00
C VAL A 101 0.37 -3.93 -0.02
N PHE A 102 -0.37 -4.00 1.08
CA PHE A 102 -1.61 -4.76 1.20
C PHE A 102 -2.83 -3.90 1.56
N GLY A 103 -2.65 -2.60 1.79
CA GLY A 103 -3.76 -1.68 2.03
C GLY A 103 -3.39 -0.24 1.71
N ARG A 104 -4.39 0.54 1.29
CA ARG A 104 -4.26 1.97 1.04
C ARG A 104 -5.43 2.68 1.70
N MET A 105 -5.15 3.75 2.39
CA MET A 105 -6.12 4.57 3.08
C MET A 105 -5.81 6.05 2.84
N GLY A 106 -6.77 6.91 3.16
CA GLY A 106 -6.62 8.35 3.16
C GLY A 106 -7.39 8.96 4.33
N TYR A 107 -7.74 10.23 4.25
CA TYR A 107 -8.64 10.82 5.23
C TYR A 107 -10.02 10.17 5.18
N GLN A 108 -10.55 9.84 6.36
CA GLN A 108 -11.91 9.31 6.54
C GLN A 108 -12.54 9.95 7.78
N GLU A 109 -13.79 10.32 7.67
CA GLU A 109 -14.55 10.85 8.80
C GLU A 109 -14.89 9.74 9.81
N GLY A 110 -15.01 10.11 11.08
CA GLY A 110 -15.48 9.20 12.13
C GLY A 110 -14.50 8.99 13.30
N GLY A 111 -13.37 9.71 13.28
CA GLY A 111 -12.42 9.74 14.38
C GLY A 111 -11.52 8.49 14.49
N PRO A 112 -10.71 8.41 15.56
CA PRO A 112 -9.63 7.45 15.67
C PRO A 112 -10.11 6.00 15.79
N GLU A 113 -11.19 5.74 16.52
CA GLU A 113 -11.71 4.38 16.72
C GLU A 113 -12.21 3.78 15.41
N LYS A 114 -12.96 4.56 14.61
CA LYS A 114 -13.42 4.14 13.30
C LYS A 114 -12.24 3.92 12.36
N TYR A 115 -11.26 4.82 12.35
CA TYR A 115 -10.08 4.71 11.51
C TYR A 115 -9.29 3.41 11.81
N VAL A 116 -9.16 3.05 13.09
CA VAL A 116 -8.55 1.78 13.50
C VAL A 116 -9.36 0.58 13.03
N ALA A 117 -10.68 0.64 13.09
CA ALA A 117 -11.54 -0.44 12.59
C ALA A 117 -11.36 -0.63 11.08
N ASP A 118 -11.39 0.45 10.30
CA ASP A 118 -11.19 0.43 8.85
C ASP A 118 -9.77 -0.05 8.48
N MET A 119 -8.74 0.38 9.23
CA MET A 119 -7.36 -0.08 9.08
C MET A 119 -7.22 -1.60 9.28
N ARG A 120 -7.88 -2.15 10.30
CA ARG A 120 -7.87 -3.60 10.56
C ARG A 120 -8.59 -4.39 9.48
N GLU A 121 -9.71 -3.86 9.00
CA GLU A 121 -10.44 -4.45 7.88
C GLU A 121 -9.59 -4.46 6.60
N ALA A 122 -8.97 -3.32 6.26
CA ALA A 122 -8.07 -3.20 5.12
C ALA A 122 -6.87 -4.17 5.24
N THR A 123 -6.28 -4.29 6.44
CA THR A 123 -5.19 -5.22 6.73
C THR A 123 -5.62 -6.67 6.48
N THR A 124 -6.77 -7.06 7.02
CA THR A 124 -7.27 -8.44 6.90
C THR A 124 -7.55 -8.80 5.44
N LYS A 125 -8.31 -7.95 4.75
CA LYS A 125 -8.64 -8.15 3.32
C LYS A 125 -7.39 -8.18 2.45
N GLY A 126 -6.48 -7.22 2.67
CA GLY A 126 -5.27 -7.11 1.88
C GLY A 126 -4.32 -8.30 2.07
N LYS A 127 -4.12 -8.77 3.29
CA LYS A 127 -3.29 -9.95 3.55
C LYS A 127 -3.91 -11.24 2.99
N GLN A 128 -5.23 -11.39 3.07
CA GLN A 128 -5.93 -12.51 2.41
C GLN A 128 -5.71 -12.49 0.90
N LEU A 129 -5.84 -11.33 0.30
CA LEU A 129 -5.60 -11.13 -1.13
C LEU A 129 -4.17 -11.50 -1.54
N LEU A 130 -3.15 -11.07 -0.77
CA LEU A 130 -1.76 -11.44 -1.05
C LEU A 130 -1.57 -12.96 -1.03
N VAL A 131 -2.15 -13.67 -0.07
CA VAL A 131 -2.09 -15.14 -0.01
C VAL A 131 -2.74 -15.79 -1.25
N GLU A 132 -3.86 -15.25 -1.71
CA GLU A 132 -4.50 -15.74 -2.94
C GLU A 132 -3.65 -15.49 -4.18
N LEU A 133 -3.01 -14.31 -4.26
CA LEU A 133 -2.11 -13.96 -5.37
C LEU A 133 -0.85 -14.84 -5.38
N GLU A 134 -0.27 -15.14 -4.22
CA GLU A 134 0.86 -16.06 -4.11
C GLU A 134 0.49 -17.48 -4.59
N ARG A 135 -0.69 -17.96 -4.20
CA ARG A 135 -1.21 -19.26 -4.69
C ARG A 135 -1.44 -19.24 -6.20
N LEU A 136 -2.02 -18.14 -6.70
CA LEU A 136 -2.26 -17.97 -8.13
C LEU A 136 -0.95 -17.95 -8.92
N GLN A 137 0.09 -17.28 -8.40
CA GLN A 137 1.42 -17.28 -8.99
C GLN A 137 2.02 -18.69 -9.00
N ALA A 138 1.95 -19.41 -7.89
CA ALA A 138 2.44 -20.79 -7.83
C ALA A 138 1.71 -21.72 -8.81
N ASP A 139 0.38 -21.60 -8.92
CA ASP A 139 -0.42 -22.33 -9.91
C ASP A 139 0.04 -21.98 -11.34
N TYR A 140 0.30 -20.70 -11.63
CA TYR A 140 0.75 -20.21 -12.92
C TYR A 140 2.10 -20.79 -13.31
N ASP A 141 3.05 -20.83 -12.37
CA ASP A 141 4.41 -21.30 -12.63
C ASP A 141 4.46 -22.76 -13.05
N VAL A 142 3.57 -23.62 -12.49
CA VAL A 142 3.53 -25.06 -12.75
C VAL A 142 2.53 -25.48 -13.82
N ALA A 143 1.61 -24.60 -14.23
CA ALA A 143 0.55 -24.93 -15.18
C ALA A 143 1.14 -25.17 -16.58
N LYS A 144 0.76 -26.30 -17.22
CA LYS A 144 1.04 -26.57 -18.64
C LYS A 144 0.17 -25.72 -19.55
N ASP A 145 -1.09 -25.55 -19.18
CA ASP A 145 -2.04 -24.61 -19.80
C ASP A 145 -2.25 -23.45 -18.84
N LYS A 146 -1.76 -22.28 -19.20
CA LYS A 146 -1.81 -21.06 -18.37
C LYS A 146 -3.13 -20.31 -18.48
N GLY A 147 -3.94 -20.59 -19.49
CA GLY A 147 -5.20 -19.91 -19.79
C GLY A 147 -6.17 -19.86 -18.59
N PRO A 148 -6.49 -20.99 -17.95
CA PRO A 148 -7.41 -21.00 -16.82
C PRO A 148 -6.91 -20.21 -15.60
N VAL A 149 -5.59 -20.21 -15.36
CA VAL A 149 -4.98 -19.46 -14.25
C VAL A 149 -5.05 -17.96 -14.53
N LEU A 150 -4.74 -17.56 -15.76
CA LEU A 150 -4.83 -16.18 -16.22
C LEU A 150 -6.26 -15.66 -16.18
N GLY A 151 -7.24 -16.47 -16.54
CA GLY A 151 -8.65 -16.12 -16.41
C GLY A 151 -9.04 -15.79 -14.98
N ARG A 152 -8.56 -16.57 -13.99
CA ARG A 152 -8.76 -16.25 -12.56
C ARG A 152 -8.06 -14.96 -12.15
N ALA A 153 -6.83 -14.73 -12.61
CA ALA A 153 -6.06 -13.52 -12.34
C ALA A 153 -6.77 -12.27 -12.84
N ILE A 154 -7.30 -12.33 -14.08
CA ILE A 154 -8.04 -11.22 -14.70
C ILE A 154 -9.36 -10.95 -13.94
N ALA A 155 -10.08 -12.00 -13.55
CA ALA A 155 -11.30 -11.85 -12.76
C ALA A 155 -11.01 -11.19 -11.40
N MET A 156 -9.94 -11.58 -10.73
CA MET A 156 -9.49 -10.93 -9.48
C MET A 156 -9.16 -9.44 -9.69
N LEU A 157 -8.47 -9.08 -10.79
CA LEU A 157 -8.18 -7.68 -11.12
C LEU A 157 -9.44 -6.84 -11.31
N ALA A 158 -10.45 -7.39 -11.98
CA ALA A 158 -11.71 -6.70 -12.21
C ALA A 158 -12.44 -6.34 -10.90
N ASP A 159 -12.34 -7.22 -9.90
CA ASP A 159 -12.94 -7.01 -8.58
C ASP A 159 -12.12 -6.09 -7.68
N MET A 160 -10.81 -6.00 -7.90
CA MET A 160 -9.88 -5.29 -7.02
C MET A 160 -9.75 -3.78 -7.30
N GLY A 161 -10.07 -3.33 -8.51
CA GLY A 161 -9.85 -1.96 -8.95
C GLY A 161 -8.37 -1.63 -9.23
N SER A 162 -8.15 -0.53 -9.96
CA SER A 162 -6.84 -0.14 -10.51
C SER A 162 -5.76 0.23 -9.48
N GLU A 163 -6.13 0.44 -8.24
CA GLU A 163 -5.21 0.83 -7.15
C GLU A 163 -4.91 -0.30 -6.16
N SER A 164 -5.31 -1.52 -6.48
CA SER A 164 -5.13 -2.66 -5.59
C SER A 164 -3.67 -3.06 -5.45
N PRO A 165 -3.24 -3.43 -4.23
CA PRO A 165 -1.85 -3.81 -3.93
C PRO A 165 -1.31 -4.95 -4.78
N GLY A 166 -2.16 -5.87 -5.22
CA GLY A 166 -1.76 -7.04 -6.00
C GLY A 166 -1.66 -6.82 -7.50
N ILE A 167 -1.95 -5.62 -7.99
CA ILE A 167 -2.08 -5.35 -9.42
C ILE A 167 -0.77 -5.62 -10.20
N SER A 168 0.39 -5.34 -9.59
CA SER A 168 1.69 -5.57 -10.23
C SER A 168 2.00 -7.05 -10.45
N ILE A 169 1.59 -7.93 -9.54
CA ILE A 169 1.76 -9.39 -9.65
C ILE A 169 0.92 -9.89 -10.81
N VAL A 170 -0.35 -9.50 -10.85
CA VAL A 170 -1.29 -9.93 -11.89
C VAL A 170 -0.97 -9.29 -13.24
N ALA A 171 -0.47 -8.04 -13.25
CA ALA A 171 0.00 -7.38 -14.47
C ALA A 171 1.21 -8.09 -15.09
N GLY A 172 2.11 -8.64 -14.29
CA GLY A 172 3.20 -9.50 -14.74
C GLY A 172 2.65 -10.75 -15.46
N MET A 173 1.73 -11.46 -14.82
CA MET A 173 1.06 -12.62 -15.43
C MET A 173 0.30 -12.25 -16.71
N ALA A 174 -0.38 -11.11 -16.74
CA ALA A 174 -1.11 -10.63 -17.92
C ALA A 174 -0.17 -10.28 -19.08
N THR A 175 1.00 -9.73 -18.79
CA THR A 175 2.04 -9.46 -19.80
C THR A 175 2.55 -10.76 -20.42
N ASP A 176 2.84 -11.77 -19.60
CA ASP A 176 3.21 -13.10 -20.06
C ASP A 176 2.10 -13.76 -20.89
N ALA A 177 0.84 -13.59 -20.48
CA ALA A 177 -0.31 -14.08 -21.23
C ALA A 177 -0.40 -13.47 -22.62
N LEU A 178 -0.17 -12.16 -22.75
CA LEU A 178 -0.15 -11.47 -24.04
C LEU A 178 0.98 -11.98 -24.95
N ALA A 179 2.12 -12.33 -24.37
CA ALA A 179 3.24 -12.92 -25.10
C ALA A 179 2.92 -14.36 -25.58
N LEU A 180 2.17 -15.13 -24.79
CA LEU A 180 1.78 -16.50 -25.11
C LEU A 180 0.56 -16.59 -26.05
N ASP A 181 -0.33 -15.60 -26.03
CA ASP A 181 -1.52 -15.51 -26.87
C ASP A 181 -1.66 -14.14 -27.54
N PRO A 182 -0.74 -13.77 -28.46
CA PRO A 182 -0.72 -12.45 -29.09
C PRO A 182 -1.98 -12.16 -29.91
N GLU A 183 -2.66 -13.20 -30.41
CA GLU A 183 -3.89 -13.08 -31.19
C GLU A 183 -5.17 -13.11 -30.32
N ASN A 184 -5.01 -13.21 -29.02
CA ASN A 184 -6.12 -13.27 -28.04
C ASN A 184 -7.15 -14.39 -28.34
N ARG A 185 -6.68 -15.55 -28.80
CA ARG A 185 -7.56 -16.68 -29.11
C ARG A 185 -8.22 -17.26 -27.86
N ALA A 186 -7.55 -17.14 -26.72
CA ALA A 186 -8.08 -17.55 -25.42
C ALA A 186 -8.93 -16.47 -24.73
N GLY A 187 -9.08 -15.27 -25.33
CA GLY A 187 -9.90 -14.19 -24.78
C GLY A 187 -9.29 -13.51 -23.54
N LEU A 188 -7.97 -13.55 -23.40
CA LEU A 188 -7.25 -13.09 -22.22
C LEU A 188 -6.94 -11.57 -22.21
N LYS A 189 -7.22 -10.88 -23.31
CA LYS A 189 -7.07 -9.40 -23.34
C LYS A 189 -8.27 -8.78 -22.67
N LEU A 190 -7.99 -7.93 -21.66
CA LEU A 190 -8.99 -7.02 -21.12
C LEU A 190 -9.46 -6.11 -22.28
N SER A 191 -10.77 -6.01 -22.47
CA SER A 191 -11.35 -4.95 -23.31
C SER A 191 -11.05 -3.61 -22.62
N ALA A 192 -10.35 -2.73 -23.32
CA ALA A 192 -10.01 -1.38 -22.87
C ALA A 192 -11.26 -0.53 -22.63
#